data_dc8fb053909ef8a986568d598971e342
#
_entry.id   dc8fb053909ef8a986568d598971e342
#
_cell.length_a   1.000
_cell.length_b   1.000
_cell.length_c   1.000
_cell.angle_alpha   90.00
_cell.angle_beta   90.00
_cell.angle_gamma   90.00
#
_symmetry.space_group_name_H-M   'P 1'
#
loop_
_entity.id
_entity.type
_entity.pdbx_description
1 polymer ?
#
loop_
_entity_poly.entity_id
_entity_poly.type
_entity_poly.pdbx_seq_one_letter_code
_entity_poly.pdbx_strand_id
1 'polypeptide(L)'
;MSPAHALPSGEGAVSKADRDPERLYRRVTWRLLPLLIVCYTFAYLDRVNVGFAKLQMVADLKFSDTVYGLGAGIFFIGYVLAEVPSNLVLHKLGARRWIARILVTWGILSAAMLVVNSPTSFYVLRFLLGVAEAGFFPGIIYYLMHWYPASRRGTVLATFYLAAPLSGLLGGPVSGYIMTAMAHTPPFTAWQWMFLIEGIPAVLLGIVVFFTLDDRIDDAKWLSADEKLRLNAELASEQHQAASSTVGSAFRDPRTWHLSAILFAIVMAMYGVFFWMPTLVNESGIKSPLLVGLLSAIPYAVAIPTMILIGRHSDRRAERRFHMIGLCFTGTAGFLLCVLWQHQTWPLLFALTLATAAVMATLPLFWTLPTAIFRGAAAAAGIALINSLGVTAGFVAPYMVGFLRDLTKSPNSGLYVLASLWVIAAVLIYKVPAQMRTQMANVEELNK
;
A
#
# COMPACT_ATOMS: atom_id res chain seq x y z
N MET A 1 70.21 -16.19 30.76
CA MET A 1 69.50 -16.81 29.63
C MET A 1 68.09 -17.15 30.14
N SER A 2 67.13 -16.33 29.75
CA SER A 2 65.71 -16.55 30.13
C SER A 2 64.90 -16.74 28.83
N PRO A 3 64.06 -17.75 28.66
CA PRO A 3 63.32 -17.93 27.41
C PRO A 3 62.11 -16.99 27.34
N ALA A 4 62.00 -16.31 26.23
CA ALA A 4 60.86 -15.47 25.84
C ALA A 4 59.64 -16.36 25.62
N HIS A 5 58.55 -16.10 26.37
CA HIS A 5 57.23 -16.66 26.11
C HIS A 5 56.63 -15.96 24.87
N ALA A 6 56.50 -16.72 23.79
CA ALA A 6 55.72 -16.33 22.62
C ALA A 6 54.22 -16.42 23.01
N LEU A 7 53.53 -15.29 22.87
CA LEU A 7 52.06 -15.21 22.94
C LEU A 7 51.47 -15.89 21.70
N PRO A 8 50.36 -16.65 21.81
CA PRO A 8 49.73 -17.25 20.64
C PRO A 8 48.97 -16.17 19.86
N SER A 9 49.39 -15.93 18.63
CA SER A 9 48.71 -15.16 17.62
C SER A 9 47.49 -15.94 17.08
N GLY A 10 46.41 -15.87 17.85
CA GLY A 10 45.10 -16.45 17.49
C GLY A 10 44.13 -15.41 17.00
N GLU A 11 44.51 -14.51 16.09
CA GLU A 11 43.54 -13.72 15.29
C GLU A 11 43.06 -14.61 14.14
N GLY A 12 41.90 -15.26 14.35
CA GLY A 12 41.17 -15.92 13.26
C GLY A 12 40.96 -14.91 12.15
N ALA A 13 41.63 -15.13 11.02
CA ALA A 13 41.51 -14.29 9.82
C ALA A 13 40.05 -14.25 9.38
N VAL A 14 39.31 -13.18 9.74
CA VAL A 14 37.98 -12.90 9.23
C VAL A 14 38.10 -12.80 7.73
N SER A 15 37.48 -13.72 7.00
CA SER A 15 37.50 -13.81 5.55
C SER A 15 37.10 -12.47 4.91
N LYS A 16 37.80 -12.03 3.86
CA LYS A 16 37.41 -10.84 3.08
C LYS A 16 35.96 -10.92 2.58
N ALA A 17 35.40 -12.13 2.41
CA ALA A 17 34.01 -12.37 2.06
C ALA A 17 33.01 -11.97 3.16
N ASP A 18 33.41 -11.97 4.44
CA ASP A 18 32.56 -11.55 5.57
C ASP A 18 32.57 -10.02 5.77
N ARG A 19 33.41 -9.28 5.01
CA ARG A 19 33.51 -7.81 5.06
C ARG A 19 32.66 -7.10 4.03
N ASP A 20 31.98 -7.81 3.12
CA ASP A 20 31.14 -7.22 2.07
C ASP A 20 29.80 -6.71 2.61
N PRO A 21 29.56 -5.39 2.71
CA PRO A 21 28.30 -4.83 3.18
C PRO A 21 27.10 -5.25 2.32
N GLU A 22 27.28 -5.45 1.01
CA GLU A 22 26.21 -5.86 0.10
C GLU A 22 25.71 -7.26 0.42
N ARG A 23 26.60 -8.19 0.79
CA ARG A 23 26.24 -9.54 1.19
C ARG A 23 25.45 -9.55 2.50
N LEU A 24 25.82 -8.70 3.46
CA LEU A 24 25.13 -8.56 4.73
C LEU A 24 23.71 -8.04 4.52
N TYR A 25 23.55 -6.92 3.80
CA TYR A 25 22.22 -6.36 3.54
C TYR A 25 21.36 -7.27 2.66
N ARG A 26 21.92 -8.00 1.72
CA ARG A 26 21.19 -9.02 0.97
C ARG A 26 20.63 -10.11 1.89
N ARG A 27 21.38 -10.57 2.88
CA ARG A 27 20.93 -11.54 3.88
C ARG A 27 19.80 -10.97 4.75
N VAL A 28 19.93 -9.74 5.23
CA VAL A 28 18.87 -9.02 5.98
C VAL A 28 17.60 -8.91 5.12
N THR A 29 17.75 -8.50 3.88
CA THR A 29 16.63 -8.32 2.94
C THR A 29 15.90 -9.65 2.69
N TRP A 30 16.60 -10.74 2.40
CA TRP A 30 15.99 -12.04 2.18
C TRP A 30 15.35 -12.62 3.43
N ARG A 31 15.79 -12.22 4.61
CA ARG A 31 15.20 -12.66 5.88
C ARG A 31 13.91 -11.91 6.24
N LEU A 32 13.86 -10.60 6.01
CA LEU A 32 12.78 -9.74 6.50
C LEU A 32 11.74 -9.43 5.40
N LEU A 33 12.19 -9.02 4.23
CA LEU A 33 11.33 -8.41 3.23
C LEU A 33 10.30 -9.36 2.61
N PRO A 34 10.60 -10.64 2.29
CA PRO A 34 9.60 -11.54 1.74
C PRO A 34 8.40 -11.75 2.67
N LEU A 35 8.63 -11.96 3.96
CA LEU A 35 7.56 -12.10 4.94
C LEU A 35 6.71 -10.84 5.02
N LEU A 36 7.34 -9.66 5.09
CA LEU A 36 6.63 -8.39 5.16
C LEU A 36 5.83 -8.09 3.89
N ILE A 37 6.36 -8.42 2.70
CA ILE A 37 5.65 -8.31 1.42
C ILE A 37 4.41 -9.21 1.42
N VAL A 38 4.55 -10.46 1.85
CA VAL A 38 3.42 -11.39 1.95
C VAL A 38 2.36 -10.83 2.90
N CYS A 39 2.74 -10.37 4.09
CA CYS A 39 1.82 -9.76 5.05
C CYS A 39 1.08 -8.56 4.43
N TYR A 40 1.79 -7.70 3.70
CA TYR A 40 1.20 -6.51 3.10
C TYR A 40 0.34 -6.83 1.86
N THR A 41 0.69 -7.89 1.12
CA THR A 41 -0.15 -8.41 0.03
C THR A 41 -1.50 -8.89 0.56
N PHE A 42 -1.53 -9.63 1.67
CA PHE A 42 -2.77 -10.03 2.33
C PHE A 42 -3.55 -8.84 2.89
N ALA A 43 -2.86 -7.80 3.41
CA ALA A 43 -3.51 -6.57 3.86
C ALA A 43 -4.29 -5.89 2.73
N TYR A 44 -3.69 -5.75 1.57
CA TYR A 44 -4.38 -5.18 0.42
C TYR A 44 -5.46 -6.11 -0.14
N LEU A 45 -5.26 -7.42 -0.11
CA LEU A 45 -6.25 -8.40 -0.53
C LEU A 45 -7.52 -8.26 0.30
N ASP A 46 -7.40 -8.22 1.64
CA ASP A 46 -8.53 -8.04 2.55
C ASP A 46 -9.22 -6.68 2.44
N ARG A 47 -8.52 -5.66 1.97
CA ARG A 47 -9.14 -4.35 1.66
C ARG A 47 -10.03 -4.41 0.43
N VAL A 48 -9.63 -5.16 -0.58
CA VAL A 48 -10.28 -5.15 -1.91
C VAL A 48 -11.25 -6.30 -2.13
N ASN A 49 -11.18 -7.38 -1.33
CA ASN A 49 -12.05 -8.55 -1.45
C ASN A 49 -13.55 -8.19 -1.30
N VAL A 50 -13.87 -7.14 -0.55
CA VAL A 50 -15.23 -6.62 -0.46
C VAL A 50 -15.80 -6.19 -1.83
N GLY A 51 -14.94 -5.83 -2.79
CA GLY A 51 -15.33 -5.58 -4.18
C GLY A 51 -15.81 -6.83 -4.89
N PHE A 52 -15.24 -8.01 -4.59
CA PHE A 52 -15.70 -9.30 -5.07
C PHE A 52 -16.94 -9.77 -4.32
N ALA A 53 -16.98 -9.62 -2.97
CA ALA A 53 -18.15 -9.91 -2.18
C ALA A 53 -19.40 -9.19 -2.71
N LYS A 54 -19.25 -7.94 -3.17
CA LYS A 54 -20.33 -7.12 -3.73
C LYS A 54 -21.10 -7.85 -4.82
N LEU A 55 -20.45 -8.67 -5.64
CA LEU A 55 -21.07 -9.38 -6.77
C LEU A 55 -22.29 -10.24 -6.34
N GLN A 56 -22.33 -10.68 -5.08
CA GLN A 56 -23.43 -11.47 -4.51
C GLN A 56 -24.02 -10.80 -3.27
N MET A 57 -23.22 -10.30 -2.34
CA MET A 57 -23.63 -9.75 -1.06
C MET A 57 -24.68 -8.65 -1.18
N VAL A 58 -24.55 -7.77 -2.19
CA VAL A 58 -25.51 -6.66 -2.41
C VAL A 58 -26.90 -7.19 -2.77
N ALA A 59 -26.99 -8.23 -3.59
CA ALA A 59 -28.25 -8.87 -3.94
C ALA A 59 -28.83 -9.66 -2.77
N ASP A 60 -28.01 -10.47 -2.06
CA ASP A 60 -28.41 -11.31 -0.93
C ASP A 60 -28.96 -10.47 0.23
N LEU A 61 -28.30 -9.36 0.55
CA LEU A 61 -28.65 -8.49 1.68
C LEU A 61 -29.51 -7.29 1.28
N LYS A 62 -29.86 -7.17 -0.01
CA LYS A 62 -30.64 -6.06 -0.58
C LYS A 62 -30.04 -4.67 -0.27
N PHE A 63 -28.72 -4.58 -0.34
CA PHE A 63 -28.00 -3.32 -0.16
C PHE A 63 -28.09 -2.45 -1.42
N SER A 64 -28.08 -1.13 -1.25
CA SER A 64 -27.86 -0.20 -2.36
C SER A 64 -26.36 -0.03 -2.63
N ASP A 65 -26.02 0.57 -3.77
CA ASP A 65 -24.63 0.92 -4.09
C ASP A 65 -24.05 1.95 -3.11
N THR A 66 -24.89 2.85 -2.58
CA THR A 66 -24.55 3.79 -1.50
C THR A 66 -24.19 3.06 -0.20
N VAL A 67 -24.99 2.09 0.22
CA VAL A 67 -24.72 1.27 1.42
C VAL A 67 -23.40 0.51 1.26
N TYR A 68 -23.19 -0.10 0.11
CA TYR A 68 -21.92 -0.77 -0.19
C TYR A 68 -20.74 0.22 -0.16
N GLY A 69 -20.85 1.35 -0.87
CA GLY A 69 -19.79 2.34 -0.95
C GLY A 69 -19.44 2.95 0.41
N LEU A 70 -20.45 3.23 1.25
CA LEU A 70 -20.25 3.70 2.62
C LEU A 70 -19.53 2.64 3.47
N GLY A 71 -19.98 1.38 3.42
CA GLY A 71 -19.35 0.29 4.16
C GLY A 71 -17.92 0.00 3.70
N ALA A 72 -17.65 0.06 2.39
CA ALA A 72 -16.29 -0.07 1.86
C ALA A 72 -15.39 1.08 2.36
N GLY A 73 -15.93 2.31 2.39
CA GLY A 73 -15.19 3.51 2.79
C GLY A 73 -14.99 3.67 4.30
N ILE A 74 -15.96 3.29 5.14
CA ILE A 74 -15.91 3.53 6.60
C ILE A 74 -14.72 2.84 7.28
N PHE A 75 -14.16 1.82 6.66
CA PHE A 75 -12.89 1.21 7.01
C PHE A 75 -11.79 2.26 7.18
N PHE A 76 -11.68 3.22 6.24
CA PHE A 76 -10.63 4.24 6.27
C PHE A 76 -10.83 5.25 7.39
N ILE A 77 -12.06 5.48 7.82
CA ILE A 77 -12.33 6.31 9.01
C ILE A 77 -11.76 5.63 10.25
N GLY A 78 -12.06 4.34 10.46
CA GLY A 78 -11.48 3.56 11.56
C GLY A 78 -9.95 3.52 11.49
N TYR A 79 -9.40 3.33 10.30
CA TYR A 79 -7.96 3.31 10.05
C TYR A 79 -7.28 4.62 10.45
N VAL A 80 -7.74 5.76 9.95
CA VAL A 80 -7.14 7.09 10.23
C VAL A 80 -7.24 7.45 11.71
N LEU A 81 -8.38 7.20 12.35
CA LEU A 81 -8.56 7.50 13.77
C LEU A 81 -7.64 6.67 14.67
N ALA A 82 -7.38 5.41 14.31
CA ALA A 82 -6.56 4.51 15.11
C ALA A 82 -5.07 4.50 14.72
N GLU A 83 -4.66 5.10 13.59
CA GLU A 83 -3.29 5.02 13.07
C GLU A 83 -2.26 5.59 14.06
N VAL A 84 -2.48 6.80 14.58
CA VAL A 84 -1.57 7.43 15.53
C VAL A 84 -1.52 6.69 16.87
N PRO A 85 -2.66 6.36 17.53
CA PRO A 85 -2.66 5.55 18.74
C PRO A 85 -1.95 4.21 18.56
N SER A 86 -2.19 3.51 17.46
CA SER A 86 -1.58 2.22 17.15
C SER A 86 -0.05 2.31 17.06
N ASN A 87 0.47 3.34 16.39
CA ASN A 87 1.91 3.55 16.28
C ASN A 87 2.57 3.90 17.63
N LEU A 88 1.90 4.67 18.49
CA LEU A 88 2.40 4.94 19.84
C LEU A 88 2.53 3.67 20.67
N VAL A 89 1.59 2.74 20.53
CA VAL A 89 1.66 1.43 21.20
C VAL A 89 2.76 0.57 20.61
N LEU A 90 2.94 0.58 19.28
CA LEU A 90 4.03 -0.14 18.61
C LEU A 90 5.41 0.27 19.14
N HIS A 91 5.64 1.58 19.34
CA HIS A 91 6.87 2.08 19.94
C HIS A 91 7.15 1.54 21.35
N LYS A 92 6.09 1.28 22.14
CA LYS A 92 6.21 0.78 23.52
C LYS A 92 6.37 -0.74 23.59
N LEU A 93 5.63 -1.48 22.78
CA LEU A 93 5.55 -2.95 22.85
C LEU A 93 6.53 -3.67 21.93
N GLY A 94 7.15 -2.96 20.97
CA GLY A 94 7.97 -3.52 19.91
C GLY A 94 7.16 -3.91 18.66
N ALA A 95 7.86 -3.92 17.52
CA ALA A 95 7.25 -4.16 16.22
C ALA A 95 6.71 -5.59 16.07
N ARG A 96 7.48 -6.60 16.52
CA ARG A 96 7.12 -8.01 16.44
C ARG A 96 5.75 -8.29 17.08
N ARG A 97 5.60 -7.90 18.34
CA ARG A 97 4.36 -8.17 19.09
C ARG A 97 3.18 -7.38 18.53
N TRP A 98 3.43 -6.14 18.15
CA TRP A 98 2.35 -5.25 17.72
C TRP A 98 1.89 -5.57 16.29
N ILE A 99 2.80 -5.84 15.35
CA ILE A 99 2.46 -6.28 13.99
C ILE A 99 1.73 -7.63 14.03
N ALA A 100 2.21 -8.59 14.84
CA ALA A 100 1.54 -9.86 15.02
C ALA A 100 0.10 -9.69 15.55
N ARG A 101 -0.10 -8.83 16.56
CA ARG A 101 -1.43 -8.50 17.09
C ARG A 101 -2.33 -7.91 15.99
N ILE A 102 -1.81 -6.94 15.21
CA ILE A 102 -2.55 -6.34 14.10
C ILE A 102 -3.04 -7.43 13.14
N LEU A 103 -2.15 -8.29 12.67
CA LEU A 103 -2.47 -9.38 11.73
C LEU A 103 -3.53 -10.33 12.28
N VAL A 104 -3.39 -10.76 13.54
CA VAL A 104 -4.35 -11.68 14.16
C VAL A 104 -5.73 -11.03 14.34
N THR A 105 -5.78 -9.82 14.91
CA THR A 105 -7.06 -9.14 15.16
C THR A 105 -7.77 -8.75 13.88
N TRP A 106 -7.03 -8.28 12.89
CA TRP A 106 -7.56 -7.97 11.58
C TRP A 106 -8.04 -9.24 10.86
N GLY A 107 -7.26 -10.34 10.84
CA GLY A 107 -7.69 -11.59 10.21
C GLY A 107 -8.97 -12.17 10.82
N ILE A 108 -9.13 -12.10 12.16
CA ILE A 108 -10.35 -12.49 12.85
C ILE A 108 -11.53 -11.61 12.43
N LEU A 109 -11.35 -10.28 12.35
CA LEU A 109 -12.41 -9.35 11.94
C LEU A 109 -12.76 -9.48 10.46
N SER A 110 -11.75 -9.77 9.59
CA SER A 110 -11.99 -10.10 8.19
C SER A 110 -12.84 -11.36 8.06
N ALA A 111 -12.49 -12.44 8.75
CA ALA A 111 -13.30 -13.64 8.78
C ALA A 111 -14.69 -13.39 9.37
N ALA A 112 -14.82 -12.53 10.40
CA ALA A 112 -16.10 -12.17 11.01
C ALA A 112 -17.05 -11.43 10.06
N MET A 113 -16.57 -10.93 8.90
CA MET A 113 -17.46 -10.38 7.88
C MET A 113 -18.52 -11.40 7.40
N LEU A 114 -18.29 -12.69 7.58
CA LEU A 114 -19.27 -13.75 7.28
C LEU A 114 -20.60 -13.59 8.03
N VAL A 115 -20.64 -12.91 9.21
CA VAL A 115 -21.86 -12.70 9.98
C VAL A 115 -22.65 -11.44 9.61
N VAL A 116 -22.18 -10.70 8.60
CA VAL A 116 -22.89 -9.50 8.09
C VAL A 116 -24.28 -9.90 7.58
N ASN A 117 -25.31 -9.22 8.11
CA ASN A 117 -26.71 -9.45 7.75
C ASN A 117 -27.52 -8.16 7.61
N SER A 118 -26.91 -6.99 7.86
CA SER A 118 -27.56 -5.69 7.81
C SER A 118 -26.54 -4.58 7.48
N PRO A 119 -26.98 -3.39 7.00
CA PRO A 119 -26.09 -2.27 6.79
C PRO A 119 -25.30 -1.89 8.05
N THR A 120 -25.94 -1.93 9.22
CA THR A 120 -25.28 -1.59 10.49
C THR A 120 -24.16 -2.57 10.82
N SER A 121 -24.39 -3.90 10.73
CA SER A 121 -23.37 -4.90 10.99
C SER A 121 -22.20 -4.77 9.98
N PHE A 122 -22.51 -4.46 8.72
CA PHE A 122 -21.50 -4.18 7.70
C PHE A 122 -20.62 -2.98 8.06
N TYR A 123 -21.24 -1.84 8.44
CA TYR A 123 -20.48 -0.63 8.82
C TYR A 123 -19.64 -0.85 10.08
N VAL A 124 -20.20 -1.49 11.11
CA VAL A 124 -19.48 -1.74 12.36
C VAL A 124 -18.26 -2.63 12.13
N LEU A 125 -18.43 -3.75 11.42
CA LEU A 125 -17.31 -4.66 11.16
C LEU A 125 -16.26 -4.03 10.25
N ARG A 126 -16.64 -3.27 9.23
CA ARG A 126 -15.72 -2.54 8.37
C ARG A 126 -14.95 -1.46 9.13
N PHE A 127 -15.63 -0.72 10.03
CA PHE A 127 -14.97 0.26 10.90
C PHE A 127 -13.96 -0.41 11.84
N LEU A 128 -14.36 -1.48 12.54
CA LEU A 128 -13.49 -2.23 13.44
C LEU A 128 -12.31 -2.86 12.71
N LEU A 129 -12.52 -3.35 11.48
CA LEU A 129 -11.45 -3.87 10.63
C LEU A 129 -10.43 -2.78 10.32
N GLY A 130 -10.87 -1.55 10.01
CA GLY A 130 -10.00 -0.40 9.83
C GLY A 130 -9.20 -0.06 11.09
N VAL A 131 -9.85 -0.06 12.27
CA VAL A 131 -9.18 0.15 13.57
C VAL A 131 -8.13 -0.94 13.83
N ALA A 132 -8.46 -2.20 13.55
CA ALA A 132 -7.56 -3.33 13.79
C ALA A 132 -6.31 -3.31 12.88
N GLU A 133 -6.47 -2.91 11.61
CA GLU A 133 -5.38 -2.83 10.62
C GLU A 133 -4.54 -1.56 10.78
N ALA A 134 -5.07 -0.54 11.47
CA ALA A 134 -4.41 0.74 11.66
C ALA A 134 -3.01 0.60 12.28
N GLY A 135 -2.04 1.31 11.71
CA GLY A 135 -0.65 1.28 12.15
C GLY A 135 0.17 0.13 11.54
N PHE A 136 -0.42 -0.76 10.73
CA PHE A 136 0.32 -1.84 10.08
C PHE A 136 1.38 -1.30 9.12
N PHE A 137 0.99 -0.50 8.14
CA PHE A 137 1.90 0.06 7.15
C PHE A 137 2.97 0.98 7.77
N PRO A 138 2.62 2.04 8.54
CA PRO A 138 3.63 2.88 9.19
C PRO A 138 4.47 2.11 10.22
N GLY A 139 3.92 1.08 10.86
CA GLY A 139 4.65 0.19 11.74
C GLY A 139 5.74 -0.62 11.04
N ILE A 140 5.47 -1.11 9.83
CA ILE A 140 6.48 -1.79 9.01
C ILE A 140 7.56 -0.80 8.56
N ILE A 141 7.19 0.41 8.13
CA ILE A 141 8.18 1.44 7.78
C ILE A 141 9.07 1.74 8.98
N TYR A 142 8.48 1.96 10.16
CA TYR A 142 9.24 2.15 11.39
C TYR A 142 10.16 0.98 11.70
N TYR A 143 9.69 -0.25 11.56
CA TYR A 143 10.50 -1.46 11.74
C TYR A 143 11.69 -1.49 10.78
N LEU A 144 11.46 -1.25 9.48
CA LEU A 144 12.51 -1.24 8.47
C LEU A 144 13.55 -0.14 8.71
N MET A 145 13.17 0.99 9.30
CA MET A 145 14.10 2.06 9.68
C MET A 145 15.12 1.62 10.74
N HIS A 146 14.84 0.59 11.53
CA HIS A 146 15.77 0.03 12.51
C HIS A 146 16.69 -1.05 11.93
N TRP A 147 16.50 -1.43 10.66
CA TRP A 147 17.29 -2.45 9.98
C TRP A 147 18.10 -1.91 8.80
N TYR A 148 17.69 -0.75 8.24
CA TYR A 148 18.31 -0.20 7.04
C TYR A 148 18.67 1.27 7.21
N PRO A 149 19.89 1.67 6.80
CA PRO A 149 20.29 3.07 6.73
C PRO A 149 19.50 3.82 5.65
N ALA A 150 19.46 5.16 5.74
CA ALA A 150 18.71 6.04 4.84
C ALA A 150 19.05 5.81 3.36
N SER A 151 20.33 5.54 3.06
CA SER A 151 20.83 5.25 1.72
C SER A 151 20.16 4.03 1.06
N ARG A 152 19.69 3.05 1.85
CA ARG A 152 19.09 1.80 1.36
C ARG A 152 17.57 1.75 1.52
N ARG A 153 16.99 2.58 2.39
CA ARG A 153 15.53 2.59 2.69
C ARG A 153 14.68 2.79 1.45
N GLY A 154 15.09 3.67 0.54
CA GLY A 154 14.34 3.94 -0.69
C GLY A 154 14.07 2.68 -1.52
N THR A 155 15.12 1.89 -1.78
CA THR A 155 15.00 0.64 -2.56
C THR A 155 14.16 -0.41 -1.83
N VAL A 156 14.35 -0.55 -0.50
CA VAL A 156 13.62 -1.52 0.32
C VAL A 156 12.12 -1.18 0.36
N LEU A 157 11.78 0.10 0.57
CA LEU A 157 10.40 0.56 0.57
C LEU A 157 9.75 0.45 -0.81
N ALA A 158 10.47 0.78 -1.89
CA ALA A 158 9.96 0.61 -3.24
C ALA A 158 9.63 -0.86 -3.53
N THR A 159 10.48 -1.79 -3.10
CA THR A 159 10.23 -3.24 -3.22
C THR A 159 9.03 -3.67 -2.38
N PHE A 160 8.90 -3.14 -1.16
CA PHE A 160 7.75 -3.42 -0.29
C PHE A 160 6.42 -2.92 -0.89
N TYR A 161 6.42 -1.77 -1.56
CA TYR A 161 5.24 -1.22 -2.23
C TYR A 161 4.72 -2.08 -3.38
N LEU A 162 5.51 -2.99 -3.95
CA LEU A 162 5.03 -3.95 -4.95
C LEU A 162 3.93 -4.88 -4.44
N ALA A 163 3.77 -4.99 -3.11
CA ALA A 163 2.68 -5.76 -2.53
C ALA A 163 1.28 -5.26 -2.96
N ALA A 164 1.10 -3.94 -3.20
CA ALA A 164 -0.19 -3.38 -3.60
C ALA A 164 -0.67 -3.89 -4.98
N PRO A 165 0.10 -3.75 -6.08
CA PRO A 165 -0.32 -4.34 -7.35
C PRO A 165 -0.28 -5.87 -7.35
N LEU A 166 0.57 -6.53 -6.54
CA LEU A 166 0.55 -7.99 -6.36
C LEU A 166 -0.76 -8.46 -5.74
N SER A 167 -1.32 -7.72 -4.78
CA SER A 167 -2.60 -8.07 -4.18
C SER A 167 -3.75 -8.00 -5.20
N GLY A 168 -3.74 -7.00 -6.09
CA GLY A 168 -4.72 -6.90 -7.16
C GLY A 168 -4.58 -8.02 -8.21
N LEU A 169 -3.32 -8.39 -8.51
CA LEU A 169 -3.01 -9.49 -9.43
C LEU A 169 -3.45 -10.85 -8.89
N LEU A 170 -3.24 -11.11 -7.60
CA LEU A 170 -3.52 -12.41 -6.97
C LEU A 170 -4.93 -12.45 -6.36
N GLY A 171 -5.40 -11.35 -5.79
CA GLY A 171 -6.66 -11.27 -5.05
C GLY A 171 -7.86 -11.56 -5.92
N GLY A 172 -7.92 -10.99 -7.14
CA GLY A 172 -9.01 -11.24 -8.06
C GLY A 172 -9.20 -12.73 -8.37
N PRO A 173 -8.19 -13.43 -8.89
CA PRO A 173 -8.27 -14.87 -9.14
C PRO A 173 -8.60 -15.70 -7.90
N VAL A 174 -8.01 -15.38 -6.72
CA VAL A 174 -8.25 -16.10 -5.47
C VAL A 174 -9.70 -15.93 -5.02
N SER A 175 -10.17 -14.68 -4.89
CA SER A 175 -11.56 -14.38 -4.48
C SER A 175 -12.56 -14.99 -5.46
N GLY A 176 -12.33 -14.85 -6.77
CA GLY A 176 -13.18 -15.41 -7.80
C GLY A 176 -13.22 -16.94 -7.78
N TYR A 177 -12.09 -17.60 -7.54
CA TYR A 177 -12.00 -19.06 -7.40
C TYR A 177 -12.79 -19.52 -6.16
N ILE A 178 -12.56 -18.91 -5.00
CA ILE A 178 -13.27 -19.28 -3.76
C ILE A 178 -14.77 -19.12 -3.95
N MET A 179 -15.22 -17.99 -4.49
CA MET A 179 -16.65 -17.73 -4.72
C MET A 179 -17.27 -18.74 -5.69
N THR A 180 -16.52 -19.21 -6.67
CA THR A 180 -17.00 -20.23 -7.61
C THR A 180 -17.00 -21.63 -6.99
N ALA A 181 -15.94 -22.00 -6.28
CA ALA A 181 -15.79 -23.31 -5.65
C ALA A 181 -16.79 -23.51 -4.49
N MET A 182 -17.10 -22.45 -3.75
CA MET A 182 -18.00 -22.48 -2.60
C MET A 182 -19.44 -22.11 -2.94
N ALA A 183 -19.80 -21.93 -4.21
CA ALA A 183 -21.13 -21.45 -4.65
C ALA A 183 -22.32 -22.28 -4.11
N HIS A 184 -22.11 -23.56 -3.88
CA HIS A 184 -23.15 -24.51 -3.43
C HIS A 184 -22.76 -25.25 -2.14
N THR A 185 -21.89 -24.65 -1.29
CA THR A 185 -21.35 -25.29 -0.09
C THR A 185 -22.02 -24.76 1.17
N PRO A 186 -23.03 -25.46 1.76
CA PRO A 186 -23.61 -25.05 3.04
C PRO A 186 -22.56 -25.04 4.17
N PRO A 187 -22.75 -24.28 5.24
CA PRO A 187 -23.95 -23.48 5.56
C PRO A 187 -23.89 -22.03 5.06
N PHE A 188 -22.79 -21.59 4.46
CA PHE A 188 -22.54 -20.20 4.09
C PHE A 188 -22.73 -19.96 2.60
N THR A 189 -23.03 -18.71 2.24
CA THR A 189 -22.98 -18.23 0.84
C THR A 189 -21.53 -18.08 0.37
N ALA A 190 -21.31 -18.00 -0.96
CA ALA A 190 -19.96 -17.97 -1.50
C ALA A 190 -19.13 -16.76 -1.03
N TRP A 191 -19.76 -15.57 -0.88
CA TRP A 191 -19.06 -14.39 -0.37
C TRP A 191 -18.70 -14.51 1.11
N GLN A 192 -19.50 -15.21 1.91
CA GLN A 192 -19.20 -15.49 3.31
C GLN A 192 -18.01 -16.45 3.44
N TRP A 193 -17.98 -17.51 2.63
CA TRP A 193 -16.82 -18.41 2.54
C TRP A 193 -15.56 -17.67 2.12
N MET A 194 -15.67 -16.73 1.18
CA MET A 194 -14.52 -15.92 0.74
C MET A 194 -13.91 -15.14 1.91
N PHE A 195 -14.69 -14.41 2.69
CA PHE A 195 -14.18 -13.69 3.86
C PHE A 195 -13.56 -14.62 4.91
N LEU A 196 -14.17 -15.78 5.16
CA LEU A 196 -13.63 -16.76 6.11
C LEU A 196 -12.29 -17.30 5.65
N ILE A 197 -12.18 -17.75 4.39
CA ILE A 197 -10.98 -18.38 3.85
C ILE A 197 -9.85 -17.36 3.69
N GLU A 198 -10.13 -16.14 3.27
CA GLU A 198 -9.12 -15.09 3.08
C GLU A 198 -8.67 -14.46 4.40
N GLY A 199 -9.51 -14.45 5.44
CA GLY A 199 -9.13 -13.97 6.76
C GLY A 199 -8.17 -14.89 7.53
N ILE A 200 -8.26 -16.21 7.31
CA ILE A 200 -7.41 -17.20 8.01
C ILE A 200 -5.90 -16.98 7.76
N PRO A 201 -5.43 -16.77 6.53
CA PRO A 201 -4.01 -16.53 6.27
C PRO A 201 -3.42 -15.35 7.05
N ALA A 202 -4.18 -14.28 7.26
CA ALA A 202 -3.73 -13.14 8.06
C ALA A 202 -3.48 -13.54 9.53
N VAL A 203 -4.35 -14.37 10.12
CA VAL A 203 -4.15 -14.90 11.48
C VAL A 203 -2.90 -15.76 11.53
N LEU A 204 -2.72 -16.67 10.56
CA LEU A 204 -1.54 -17.55 10.49
C LEU A 204 -0.25 -16.73 10.29
N LEU A 205 -0.27 -15.72 9.43
CA LEU A 205 0.86 -14.80 9.24
C LEU A 205 1.18 -14.04 10.53
N GLY A 206 0.18 -13.63 11.31
CA GLY A 206 0.39 -13.01 12.61
C GLY A 206 1.13 -13.94 13.57
N ILE A 207 0.78 -15.22 13.60
CA ILE A 207 1.50 -16.25 14.39
C ILE A 207 2.94 -16.39 13.87
N VAL A 208 3.13 -16.51 12.56
CA VAL A 208 4.47 -16.61 11.95
C VAL A 208 5.33 -15.40 12.29
N VAL A 209 4.81 -14.18 12.13
CA VAL A 209 5.50 -12.92 12.47
C VAL A 209 5.93 -12.92 13.93
N PHE A 210 5.06 -13.35 14.86
CA PHE A 210 5.37 -13.41 16.29
C PHE A 210 6.59 -14.29 16.60
N PHE A 211 6.77 -15.39 15.88
CA PHE A 211 7.87 -16.34 16.13
C PHE A 211 9.12 -16.07 15.29
N THR A 212 9.02 -15.36 14.16
CA THR A 212 10.12 -15.23 13.20
C THR A 212 10.74 -13.86 13.11
N LEU A 213 10.00 -12.79 13.48
CA LEU A 213 10.49 -11.42 13.42
C LEU A 213 11.31 -11.10 14.69
N ASP A 214 12.42 -10.42 14.53
CA ASP A 214 13.22 -9.91 15.65
C ASP A 214 12.97 -8.39 15.81
N ASP A 215 12.76 -7.91 17.05
CA ASP A 215 12.47 -6.49 17.27
C ASP A 215 13.69 -5.59 16.99
N ARG A 216 14.89 -6.09 17.32
CA ARG A 216 16.16 -5.35 17.22
C ARG A 216 17.24 -6.18 16.57
N ILE A 217 18.25 -5.54 16.02
CA ILE A 217 19.44 -6.20 15.46
C ILE A 217 20.13 -7.07 16.51
N ASP A 218 20.19 -6.60 17.77
CA ASP A 218 20.82 -7.31 18.88
C ASP A 218 20.12 -8.63 19.23
N ASP A 219 18.82 -8.73 19.02
CA ASP A 219 18.00 -9.92 19.28
C ASP A 219 18.15 -10.98 18.19
N ALA A 220 18.65 -10.61 17.01
CA ALA A 220 18.73 -11.47 15.83
C ALA A 220 19.78 -12.59 16.00
N LYS A 221 19.33 -13.81 16.29
CA LYS A 221 20.20 -14.99 16.49
C LYS A 221 20.90 -15.45 15.20
N TRP A 222 20.44 -15.03 14.04
CA TRP A 222 20.97 -15.38 12.72
C TRP A 222 22.08 -14.44 12.23
N LEU A 223 22.40 -13.36 12.99
CA LEU A 223 23.52 -12.46 12.77
C LEU A 223 24.66 -12.78 13.74
N SER A 224 25.90 -12.70 13.24
CA SER A 224 27.10 -12.78 14.09
C SER A 224 27.27 -11.49 14.92
N ALA A 225 28.11 -11.54 15.95
CA ALA A 225 28.41 -10.38 16.78
C ALA A 225 29.00 -9.22 15.95
N ASP A 226 29.90 -9.51 15.01
CA ASP A 226 30.51 -8.51 14.14
C ASP A 226 29.51 -7.89 13.17
N GLU A 227 28.57 -8.69 12.62
CA GLU A 227 27.50 -8.19 11.74
C GLU A 227 26.57 -7.25 12.50
N LYS A 228 26.20 -7.58 13.75
CA LYS A 228 25.39 -6.72 14.62
C LYS A 228 26.08 -5.38 14.92
N LEU A 229 27.38 -5.43 15.27
CA LEU A 229 28.16 -4.23 15.55
C LEU A 229 28.21 -3.30 14.33
N ARG A 230 28.41 -3.84 13.13
CA ARG A 230 28.45 -3.06 11.89
C ARG A 230 27.11 -2.40 11.58
N LEU A 231 26.00 -3.16 11.63
CA LEU A 231 24.67 -2.62 11.37
C LEU A 231 24.31 -1.53 12.39
N ASN A 232 24.58 -1.74 13.67
CA ASN A 232 24.32 -0.76 14.71
C ASN A 232 25.18 0.50 14.55
N ALA A 233 26.47 0.35 14.18
CA ALA A 233 27.37 1.49 13.96
C ALA A 233 26.92 2.37 12.77
N GLU A 234 26.46 1.73 11.66
CA GLU A 234 25.97 2.45 10.49
C GLU A 234 24.68 3.21 10.81
N LEU A 235 23.75 2.59 11.54
CA LEU A 235 22.51 3.26 11.98
C LEU A 235 22.73 4.37 13.00
N ALA A 236 23.68 4.20 13.94
CA ALA A 236 23.99 5.21 14.95
C ALA A 236 24.60 6.48 14.32
N SER A 237 25.36 6.36 13.25
CA SER A 237 25.95 7.52 12.54
C SER A 237 24.90 8.46 11.95
N GLU A 238 23.69 7.96 11.64
CA GLU A 238 22.59 8.76 11.09
C GLU A 238 21.77 9.51 12.14
N GLN A 239 21.67 8.97 13.35
CA GLN A 239 20.82 9.56 14.40
C GLN A 239 21.30 10.96 14.87
N HIS A 240 22.59 11.27 14.70
CA HIS A 240 23.16 12.56 15.07
C HIS A 240 22.78 13.72 14.12
N GLN A 241 22.15 13.46 12.98
CA GLN A 241 21.80 14.47 11.98
C GLN A 241 20.32 14.94 12.04
N ALA A 242 19.51 14.39 12.92
CA ALA A 242 18.09 14.74 13.02
C ALA A 242 17.88 16.02 13.86
N ALA A 243 17.77 17.17 13.19
CA ALA A 243 17.40 18.44 13.79
C ALA A 243 15.91 18.45 14.20
N SER A 244 15.60 19.02 15.35
CA SER A 244 14.24 19.17 15.91
C SER A 244 13.41 20.16 15.09
N SER A 245 12.35 19.70 14.46
CA SER A 245 11.31 20.55 13.89
C SER A 245 9.94 20.14 14.41
N THR A 246 9.07 21.13 14.64
CA THR A 246 7.76 20.90 15.27
C THR A 246 6.71 20.46 14.24
N VAL A 247 5.83 19.54 14.62
CA VAL A 247 4.69 19.06 13.81
C VAL A 247 3.83 20.26 13.34
N GLY A 248 3.69 21.31 14.16
CA GLY A 248 2.92 22.51 13.83
C GLY A 248 3.40 23.28 12.60
N SER A 249 4.69 23.17 12.23
CA SER A 249 5.23 23.83 11.04
C SER A 249 4.70 23.19 9.74
N ALA A 250 4.47 21.88 9.74
CA ALA A 250 3.95 21.17 8.57
C ALA A 250 2.50 21.58 8.23
N PHE A 251 1.66 21.84 9.24
CA PHE A 251 0.28 22.30 9.03
C PHE A 251 0.19 23.71 8.42
N ARG A 252 1.17 24.56 8.69
CA ARG A 252 1.22 25.94 8.19
C ARG A 252 1.85 26.07 6.80
N ASP A 253 2.53 25.03 6.33
CA ASP A 253 3.18 25.04 5.03
C ASP A 253 2.16 24.79 3.90
N PRO A 254 1.90 25.77 2.99
CA PRO A 254 0.96 25.57 1.88
C PRO A 254 1.37 24.46 0.94
N ARG A 255 2.66 24.09 0.90
CA ARG A 255 3.16 22.98 0.09
C ARG A 255 2.62 21.63 0.56
N THR A 256 2.45 21.47 1.88
CA THR A 256 1.82 20.26 2.46
C THR A 256 0.40 20.07 1.94
N TRP A 257 -0.41 21.12 1.94
CA TRP A 257 -1.79 21.08 1.46
C TRP A 257 -1.87 20.83 -0.05
N HIS A 258 -0.97 21.45 -0.81
CA HIS A 258 -0.89 21.24 -2.25
C HIS A 258 -0.56 19.78 -2.60
N LEU A 259 0.45 19.19 -1.94
CA LEU A 259 0.82 17.78 -2.13
C LEU A 259 -0.28 16.84 -1.62
N SER A 260 -0.95 17.18 -0.52
CA SER A 260 -2.09 16.41 -0.02
C SER A 260 -3.24 16.35 -1.03
N ALA A 261 -3.53 17.45 -1.70
CA ALA A 261 -4.56 17.49 -2.74
C ALA A 261 -4.19 16.62 -3.95
N ILE A 262 -2.92 16.62 -4.36
CA ILE A 262 -2.43 15.73 -5.43
C ILE A 262 -2.59 14.27 -5.00
N LEU A 263 -2.11 13.91 -3.80
CA LEU A 263 -2.20 12.53 -3.31
C LEU A 263 -3.66 12.10 -3.17
N PHE A 264 -4.53 12.96 -2.65
CA PHE A 264 -5.95 12.70 -2.52
C PHE A 264 -6.56 12.32 -3.88
N ALA A 265 -6.28 13.09 -4.94
CA ALA A 265 -6.79 12.80 -6.28
C ALA A 265 -6.26 11.48 -6.85
N ILE A 266 -4.98 11.14 -6.61
CA ILE A 266 -4.38 9.86 -7.02
C ILE A 266 -5.06 8.70 -6.27
N VAL A 267 -5.23 8.81 -4.96
CA VAL A 267 -5.81 7.77 -4.11
C VAL A 267 -7.31 7.60 -4.36
N MET A 268 -8.04 8.68 -4.71
CA MET A 268 -9.43 8.60 -5.18
C MET A 268 -9.58 7.66 -6.37
N ALA A 269 -8.73 7.79 -7.38
CA ALA A 269 -8.76 6.91 -8.53
C ALA A 269 -8.33 5.48 -8.18
N MET A 270 -7.31 5.32 -7.34
CA MET A 270 -6.83 4.01 -6.90
C MET A 270 -7.95 3.20 -6.24
N TYR A 271 -8.63 3.76 -5.25
CA TYR A 271 -9.71 3.05 -4.55
C TYR A 271 -11.01 3.01 -5.36
N GLY A 272 -11.24 3.99 -6.24
CA GLY A 272 -12.30 3.91 -7.24
C GLY A 272 -12.15 2.67 -8.13
N VAL A 273 -10.96 2.41 -8.62
CA VAL A 273 -10.66 1.18 -9.41
C VAL A 273 -10.75 -0.06 -8.50
N PHE A 274 -10.07 -0.09 -7.38
CA PHE A 274 -9.99 -1.29 -6.53
C PHE A 274 -11.36 -1.81 -6.10
N PHE A 275 -12.25 -0.95 -5.65
CA PHE A 275 -13.56 -1.39 -5.13
C PHE A 275 -14.60 -1.65 -6.22
N TRP A 276 -14.45 -1.02 -7.39
CA TRP A 276 -15.46 -1.10 -8.43
C TRP A 276 -15.06 -1.92 -9.65
N MET A 277 -13.80 -2.28 -9.81
CA MET A 277 -13.32 -3.08 -10.94
C MET A 277 -14.08 -4.40 -11.13
N PRO A 278 -14.31 -5.24 -10.08
CA PRO A 278 -15.07 -6.47 -10.26
C PRO A 278 -16.49 -6.22 -10.75
N THR A 279 -17.12 -5.15 -10.26
CA THR A 279 -18.46 -4.74 -10.69
C THR A 279 -18.47 -4.34 -12.15
N LEU A 280 -17.54 -3.50 -12.60
CA LEU A 280 -17.43 -3.05 -14.01
C LEU A 280 -17.23 -4.24 -14.95
N VAL A 281 -16.33 -5.18 -14.60
CA VAL A 281 -16.09 -6.39 -15.38
C VAL A 281 -17.34 -7.28 -15.40
N ASN A 282 -18.05 -7.45 -14.29
CA ASN A 282 -19.28 -8.21 -14.24
C ASN A 282 -20.39 -7.60 -15.10
N GLU A 283 -20.53 -6.27 -15.07
CA GLU A 283 -21.54 -5.52 -15.84
C GLU A 283 -21.25 -5.52 -17.35
N SER A 284 -20.00 -5.73 -17.77
CA SER A 284 -19.65 -5.88 -19.19
C SER A 284 -20.14 -7.20 -19.84
N GLY A 285 -20.76 -8.07 -19.05
CA GLY A 285 -21.35 -9.34 -19.53
C GLY A 285 -20.77 -10.60 -18.91
N ILE A 286 -19.71 -10.50 -18.10
CA ILE A 286 -19.06 -11.67 -17.45
C ILE A 286 -19.74 -11.99 -16.14
N LYS A 287 -20.45 -13.13 -16.05
CA LYS A 287 -21.21 -13.51 -14.85
C LYS A 287 -20.50 -14.48 -13.90
N SER A 288 -19.47 -15.20 -14.39
CA SER A 288 -18.68 -16.12 -13.58
C SER A 288 -17.73 -15.35 -12.64
N PRO A 289 -17.80 -15.52 -11.30
CA PRO A 289 -16.90 -14.86 -10.36
C PRO A 289 -15.42 -15.17 -10.65
N LEU A 290 -15.09 -16.40 -11.03
CA LEU A 290 -13.74 -16.79 -11.43
C LEU A 290 -13.24 -16.00 -12.64
N LEU A 291 -14.06 -15.88 -13.68
CA LEU A 291 -13.68 -15.10 -14.87
C LEU A 291 -13.56 -13.61 -14.55
N VAL A 292 -14.46 -13.04 -13.73
CA VAL A 292 -14.35 -11.68 -13.25
C VAL A 292 -13.02 -11.47 -12.52
N GLY A 293 -12.64 -12.42 -11.64
CA GLY A 293 -11.38 -12.39 -10.92
C GLY A 293 -10.15 -12.44 -11.83
N LEU A 294 -10.11 -13.39 -12.76
CA LEU A 294 -9.02 -13.55 -13.72
C LEU A 294 -8.86 -12.33 -14.63
N LEU A 295 -9.97 -11.79 -15.15
CA LEU A 295 -9.96 -10.60 -16.00
C LEU A 295 -9.56 -9.34 -15.22
N SER A 296 -9.98 -9.21 -13.96
CA SER A 296 -9.59 -8.11 -13.08
C SER A 296 -8.10 -8.14 -12.73
N ALA A 297 -7.41 -9.26 -12.86
CA ALA A 297 -5.98 -9.37 -12.64
C ALA A 297 -5.14 -8.76 -13.79
N ILE A 298 -5.67 -8.75 -15.03
CA ILE A 298 -4.94 -8.27 -16.23
C ILE A 298 -4.44 -6.83 -16.08
N PRO A 299 -5.26 -5.85 -15.65
CA PRO A 299 -4.80 -4.48 -15.40
C PRO A 299 -3.61 -4.40 -14.45
N TYR A 300 -3.58 -5.21 -13.38
CA TYR A 300 -2.48 -5.22 -12.41
C TYR A 300 -1.24 -5.91 -12.96
N ALA A 301 -1.39 -6.96 -13.76
CA ALA A 301 -0.28 -7.61 -14.45
C ALA A 301 0.48 -6.63 -15.35
N VAL A 302 -0.25 -5.73 -16.02
CA VAL A 302 0.35 -4.68 -16.87
C VAL A 302 0.87 -3.52 -16.02
N ALA A 303 0.21 -3.18 -14.90
CA ALA A 303 0.63 -2.09 -14.03
C ALA A 303 2.02 -2.32 -13.42
N ILE A 304 2.36 -3.55 -13.02
CA ILE A 304 3.66 -3.89 -12.43
C ILE A 304 4.85 -3.50 -13.33
N PRO A 305 4.97 -4.01 -14.55
CA PRO A 305 6.07 -3.60 -15.45
C PRO A 305 5.99 -2.11 -15.81
N THR A 306 4.80 -1.53 -15.94
CA THR A 306 4.62 -0.09 -16.21
C THR A 306 5.23 0.75 -15.09
N MET A 307 4.97 0.43 -13.82
CA MET A 307 5.56 1.12 -12.66
C MET A 307 7.10 1.10 -12.74
N ILE A 308 7.68 -0.07 -13.04
CA ILE A 308 9.13 -0.25 -13.10
C ILE A 308 9.72 0.53 -14.29
N LEU A 309 9.12 0.42 -15.46
CA LEU A 309 9.62 1.06 -16.68
C LEU A 309 9.54 2.58 -16.61
N ILE A 310 8.38 3.11 -16.19
CA ILE A 310 8.17 4.55 -16.06
C ILE A 310 9.05 5.12 -14.93
N GLY A 311 9.17 4.42 -13.80
CA GLY A 311 10.07 4.81 -12.72
C GLY A 311 11.52 4.93 -13.23
N ARG A 312 12.05 3.88 -13.86
CA ARG A 312 13.39 3.88 -14.43
C ARG A 312 13.61 4.95 -15.51
N HIS A 313 12.60 5.17 -16.35
CA HIS A 313 12.69 6.19 -17.40
C HIS A 313 12.72 7.60 -16.80
N SER A 314 11.87 7.85 -15.81
CA SER A 314 11.84 9.11 -15.05
C SER A 314 13.14 9.35 -14.31
N ASP A 315 13.74 8.31 -13.68
CA ASP A 315 15.06 8.38 -13.03
C ASP A 315 16.16 8.76 -14.01
N ARG A 316 16.24 8.07 -15.17
CA ARG A 316 17.25 8.35 -16.20
C ARG A 316 17.15 9.75 -16.81
N ARG A 317 15.94 10.31 -16.88
CA ARG A 317 15.69 11.64 -17.41
C ARG A 317 15.77 12.74 -16.36
N ALA A 318 15.93 12.37 -15.07
CA ALA A 318 15.87 13.28 -13.93
C ALA A 318 14.59 14.16 -13.98
N GLU A 319 13.45 13.56 -14.42
CA GLU A 319 12.21 14.27 -14.66
C GLU A 319 11.02 13.49 -14.12
N ARG A 320 10.30 14.05 -13.15
CA ARG A 320 9.13 13.43 -12.50
C ARG A 320 7.81 14.04 -12.96
N ARG A 321 7.81 15.34 -13.17
CA ARG A 321 6.60 16.13 -13.34
C ARG A 321 5.84 15.77 -14.61
N PHE A 322 6.51 15.78 -15.77
CA PHE A 322 5.85 15.48 -17.04
C PHE A 322 5.48 14.02 -17.17
N HIS A 323 6.24 13.10 -16.52
CA HIS A 323 5.84 11.70 -16.41
C HIS A 323 4.52 11.55 -15.63
N MET A 324 4.38 12.22 -14.48
CA MET A 324 3.14 12.21 -13.70
C MET A 324 1.98 12.85 -14.48
N ILE A 325 2.21 13.97 -15.15
CA ILE A 325 1.18 14.63 -15.98
C ILE A 325 0.72 13.71 -17.12
N GLY A 326 1.67 13.07 -17.83
CA GLY A 326 1.36 12.10 -18.88
C GLY A 326 0.55 10.92 -18.35
N LEU A 327 0.90 10.40 -17.18
CA LEU A 327 0.13 9.35 -16.51
C LEU A 327 -1.27 9.84 -16.11
N CYS A 328 -1.41 11.09 -15.65
CA CYS A 328 -2.73 11.66 -15.35
C CYS A 328 -3.62 11.72 -16.60
N PHE A 329 -3.11 12.14 -17.74
CA PHE A 329 -3.87 12.14 -19.00
C PHE A 329 -4.18 10.71 -19.48
N THR A 330 -3.23 9.76 -19.34
CA THR A 330 -3.47 8.36 -19.67
C THR A 330 -4.59 7.75 -18.79
N GLY A 331 -4.57 8.02 -17.48
CA GLY A 331 -5.61 7.55 -16.56
C GLY A 331 -6.96 8.21 -16.83
N THR A 332 -6.98 9.52 -17.12
CA THR A 332 -8.20 10.23 -17.55
C THR A 332 -8.80 9.60 -18.81
N ALA A 333 -7.97 9.36 -19.82
CA ALA A 333 -8.40 8.68 -21.04
C ALA A 333 -8.95 7.27 -20.72
N GLY A 334 -8.26 6.50 -19.84
CA GLY A 334 -8.73 5.20 -19.39
C GLY A 334 -10.13 5.26 -18.77
N PHE A 335 -10.38 6.20 -17.84
CA PHE A 335 -11.71 6.35 -17.23
C PHE A 335 -12.80 6.74 -18.23
N LEU A 336 -12.49 7.66 -19.17
CA LEU A 336 -13.45 8.04 -20.20
C LEU A 336 -13.74 6.90 -21.19
N LEU A 337 -12.72 6.13 -21.55
CA LEU A 337 -12.90 4.92 -22.38
C LEU A 337 -13.70 3.83 -21.66
N CYS A 338 -13.58 3.69 -20.32
CA CYS A 338 -14.46 2.81 -19.55
C CYS A 338 -15.93 3.18 -19.71
N VAL A 339 -16.25 4.47 -19.75
CA VAL A 339 -17.63 4.96 -19.99
C VAL A 339 -18.12 4.57 -21.38
N LEU A 340 -17.28 4.72 -22.40
CA LEU A 340 -17.65 4.43 -23.79
C LEU A 340 -17.86 2.91 -24.04
N TRP A 341 -17.06 2.08 -23.34
CA TRP A 341 -17.01 0.64 -23.60
C TRP A 341 -17.57 -0.23 -22.46
N GLN A 342 -18.38 0.34 -21.59
CA GLN A 342 -18.91 -0.34 -20.38
C GLN A 342 -19.58 -1.70 -20.64
N HIS A 343 -20.19 -1.89 -21.83
CA HIS A 343 -20.88 -3.12 -22.24
C HIS A 343 -20.03 -4.03 -23.13
N GLN A 344 -18.74 -3.73 -23.32
CA GLN A 344 -17.84 -4.49 -24.19
C GLN A 344 -16.62 -4.95 -23.37
N THR A 345 -16.58 -6.21 -23.01
CA THR A 345 -15.59 -6.74 -22.05
C THR A 345 -14.14 -6.42 -22.44
N TRP A 346 -13.72 -6.71 -23.67
CA TRP A 346 -12.32 -6.53 -24.07
C TRP A 346 -11.89 -5.05 -24.19
N PRO A 347 -12.67 -4.18 -24.86
CA PRO A 347 -12.39 -2.74 -24.85
C PRO A 347 -12.40 -2.15 -23.44
N LEU A 348 -13.35 -2.56 -22.58
CA LEU A 348 -13.39 -2.12 -21.17
C LEU A 348 -12.13 -2.55 -20.41
N LEU A 349 -11.66 -3.80 -20.59
CA LEU A 349 -10.43 -4.27 -19.97
C LEU A 349 -9.21 -3.49 -20.42
N PHE A 350 -9.12 -3.13 -21.69
CA PHE A 350 -8.07 -2.25 -22.20
C PHE A 350 -8.13 -0.86 -21.50
N ALA A 351 -9.32 -0.28 -21.39
CA ALA A 351 -9.52 1.01 -20.71
C ALA A 351 -9.17 0.94 -19.21
N LEU A 352 -9.61 -0.12 -18.51
CA LEU A 352 -9.25 -0.37 -17.11
C LEU A 352 -7.74 -0.59 -16.95
N THR A 353 -7.09 -1.23 -17.93
CA THR A 353 -5.65 -1.42 -17.91
C THR A 353 -4.91 -0.09 -18.01
N LEU A 354 -5.32 0.80 -18.89
CA LEU A 354 -4.75 2.15 -19.00
C LEU A 354 -4.92 2.92 -17.69
N ALA A 355 -6.14 2.93 -17.12
CA ALA A 355 -6.43 3.62 -15.87
C ALA A 355 -5.59 3.04 -14.70
N THR A 356 -5.58 1.71 -14.53
CA THR A 356 -4.88 1.04 -13.43
C THR A 356 -3.37 1.24 -13.53
N ALA A 357 -2.79 1.04 -14.72
CA ALA A 357 -1.35 1.20 -14.94
C ALA A 357 -0.90 2.64 -14.67
N ALA A 358 -1.69 3.64 -15.11
CA ALA A 358 -1.43 5.04 -14.84
C ALA A 358 -1.47 5.35 -13.33
N VAL A 359 -2.52 4.89 -12.63
CA VAL A 359 -2.68 5.08 -11.18
C VAL A 359 -1.51 4.47 -10.42
N MET A 360 -1.18 3.20 -10.69
CA MET A 360 -0.12 2.50 -9.98
C MET A 360 1.27 3.10 -10.25
N ALA A 361 1.54 3.55 -11.48
CA ALA A 361 2.82 4.16 -11.82
C ALA A 361 2.98 5.58 -11.25
N THR A 362 1.89 6.32 -11.05
CA THR A 362 1.95 7.70 -10.51
C THR A 362 2.32 7.72 -9.03
N LEU A 363 1.87 6.72 -8.25
CA LEU A 363 2.04 6.71 -6.79
C LEU A 363 3.51 6.70 -6.33
N PRO A 364 4.41 5.84 -6.83
CA PRO A 364 5.84 5.89 -6.48
C PRO A 364 6.50 7.22 -6.88
N LEU A 365 6.17 7.75 -8.06
CA LEU A 365 6.68 9.04 -8.53
C LEU A 365 6.24 10.18 -7.61
N PHE A 366 4.99 10.15 -7.14
CA PHE A 366 4.48 11.15 -6.20
C PHE A 366 5.32 11.21 -4.93
N TRP A 367 5.67 10.05 -4.33
CA TRP A 367 6.40 10.03 -3.06
C TRP A 367 7.81 10.59 -3.14
N THR A 368 8.36 10.74 -4.34
CA THR A 368 9.64 11.46 -4.52
C THR A 368 9.51 12.98 -4.31
N LEU A 369 8.32 13.56 -4.44
CA LEU A 369 8.09 14.99 -4.26
C LEU A 369 8.19 15.43 -2.79
N PRO A 370 7.45 14.82 -1.84
CA PRO A 370 7.57 15.19 -0.43
C PRO A 370 8.99 14.99 0.13
N THR A 371 9.67 13.90 -0.26
CA THR A 371 11.02 13.58 0.22
C THR A 371 12.08 14.57 -0.29
N ALA A 372 11.88 15.16 -1.46
CA ALA A 372 12.77 16.20 -1.98
C ALA A 372 12.58 17.56 -1.30
N ILE A 373 11.37 17.85 -0.80
CA ILE A 373 10.98 19.17 -0.28
C ILE A 373 11.22 19.28 1.23
N PHE A 374 10.82 18.26 1.97
CA PHE A 374 10.91 18.25 3.42
C PHE A 374 12.19 17.57 3.88
N ARG A 375 12.92 18.20 4.80
CA ARG A 375 14.17 17.68 5.38
C ARG A 375 14.06 17.63 6.91
N GLY A 376 14.82 16.72 7.52
CA GLY A 376 14.86 16.57 8.97
C GLY A 376 13.51 16.15 9.58
N ALA A 377 13.22 16.54 10.81
CA ALA A 377 12.00 16.15 11.52
C ALA A 377 10.71 16.77 10.92
N ALA A 378 10.79 17.91 10.17
CA ALA A 378 9.67 18.46 9.40
C ALA A 378 9.23 17.53 8.28
N ALA A 379 10.16 16.75 7.73
CA ALA A 379 9.86 15.76 6.70
C ALA A 379 8.90 14.69 7.23
N ALA A 380 9.18 14.12 8.42
CA ALA A 380 8.33 13.09 8.99
C ALA A 380 6.91 13.60 9.25
N ALA A 381 6.76 14.80 9.83
CA ALA A 381 5.46 15.40 10.10
C ALA A 381 4.71 15.78 8.82
N GLY A 382 5.39 16.37 7.82
CA GLY A 382 4.79 16.74 6.54
C GLY A 382 4.34 15.52 5.75
N ILE A 383 5.18 14.48 5.66
CA ILE A 383 4.86 13.22 4.98
C ILE A 383 3.67 12.52 5.66
N ALA A 384 3.65 12.47 7.00
CA ALA A 384 2.55 11.88 7.75
C ALA A 384 1.23 12.62 7.49
N LEU A 385 1.23 13.96 7.50
CA LEU A 385 0.05 14.76 7.23
C LEU A 385 -0.45 14.56 5.79
N ILE A 386 0.46 14.58 4.81
CA ILE A 386 0.13 14.32 3.40
C ILE A 386 -0.51 12.93 3.26
N ASN A 387 0.08 11.91 3.90
CA ASN A 387 -0.46 10.54 3.86
C ASN A 387 -1.85 10.46 4.49
N SER A 388 -2.03 11.01 5.70
CA SER A 388 -3.31 10.96 6.42
C SER A 388 -4.42 11.64 5.62
N LEU A 389 -4.16 12.82 5.04
CA LEU A 389 -5.12 13.51 4.17
C LEU A 389 -5.37 12.73 2.86
N GLY A 390 -4.33 12.18 2.25
CA GLY A 390 -4.47 11.36 1.05
C GLY A 390 -5.30 10.09 1.27
N VAL A 391 -5.09 9.40 2.40
CA VAL A 391 -5.81 8.16 2.73
C VAL A 391 -7.31 8.40 2.97
N THR A 392 -7.74 9.62 3.35
CA THR A 392 -9.18 9.94 3.46
C THR A 392 -9.92 9.77 2.13
N ALA A 393 -9.23 9.84 1.00
CA ALA A 393 -9.78 9.51 -0.31
C ALA A 393 -10.31 8.07 -0.40
N GLY A 394 -9.74 7.16 0.40
CA GLY A 394 -10.22 5.78 0.51
C GLY A 394 -11.64 5.67 1.08
N PHE A 395 -12.05 6.63 1.91
CA PHE A 395 -13.45 6.77 2.34
C PHE A 395 -14.30 7.42 1.23
N VAL A 396 -13.82 8.52 0.69
CA VAL A 396 -14.63 9.34 -0.25
C VAL A 396 -14.88 8.61 -1.56
N ALA A 397 -13.89 7.92 -2.12
CA ALA A 397 -13.99 7.30 -3.45
C ALA A 397 -15.12 6.25 -3.56
N PRO A 398 -15.13 5.16 -2.76
CA PRO A 398 -16.18 4.15 -2.88
C PRO A 398 -17.57 4.69 -2.53
N TYR A 399 -17.67 5.56 -1.52
CA TYR A 399 -18.93 6.19 -1.14
C TYR A 399 -19.46 7.10 -2.26
N MET A 400 -18.64 7.99 -2.80
CA MET A 400 -19.00 8.90 -3.88
C MET A 400 -19.49 8.13 -5.12
N VAL A 401 -18.76 7.09 -5.54
CA VAL A 401 -19.17 6.29 -6.71
C VAL A 401 -20.50 5.59 -6.43
N GLY A 402 -20.68 4.97 -5.25
CA GLY A 402 -21.93 4.32 -4.88
C GLY A 402 -23.13 5.30 -4.82
N PHE A 403 -22.94 6.44 -4.17
CA PHE A 403 -23.95 7.50 -4.07
C PHE A 403 -24.37 8.04 -5.43
N LEU A 404 -23.41 8.35 -6.30
CA LEU A 404 -23.67 8.84 -7.65
C LEU A 404 -24.41 7.80 -8.51
N ARG A 405 -24.07 6.51 -8.36
CA ARG A 405 -24.79 5.43 -9.07
C ARG A 405 -26.26 5.33 -8.62
N ASP A 406 -26.53 5.38 -7.32
CA ASP A 406 -27.91 5.36 -6.83
C ASP A 406 -28.71 6.60 -7.25
N LEU A 407 -28.06 7.79 -7.23
CA LEU A 407 -28.67 9.07 -7.58
C LEU A 407 -28.98 9.18 -9.08
N THR A 408 -28.00 8.86 -9.93
CA THR A 408 -28.10 9.05 -11.37
C THR A 408 -28.61 7.82 -12.12
N LYS A 409 -28.72 6.69 -11.43
CA LYS A 409 -29.01 5.36 -12.02
C LYS A 409 -28.05 5.00 -13.15
N SER A 410 -26.87 5.57 -13.14
CA SER A 410 -25.83 5.38 -14.17
C SER A 410 -24.51 4.91 -13.54
N PRO A 411 -23.88 3.87 -14.05
CA PRO A 411 -22.55 3.44 -13.62
C PRO A 411 -21.45 4.46 -13.99
N ASN A 412 -21.73 5.37 -14.91
CA ASN A 412 -20.75 6.26 -15.53
C ASN A 412 -20.43 7.50 -14.69
N SER A 413 -21.35 7.94 -13.84
CA SER A 413 -21.21 9.20 -13.08
C SER A 413 -19.97 9.22 -12.19
N GLY A 414 -19.68 8.09 -11.52
CA GLY A 414 -18.45 7.94 -10.72
C GLY A 414 -17.17 8.02 -11.57
N LEU A 415 -17.18 7.42 -12.77
CA LEU A 415 -16.03 7.43 -13.68
C LEU A 415 -15.73 8.84 -14.22
N TYR A 416 -16.76 9.64 -14.52
CA TYR A 416 -16.58 11.04 -14.90
C TYR A 416 -15.93 11.87 -13.79
N VAL A 417 -16.36 11.68 -12.54
CA VAL A 417 -15.73 12.38 -11.40
C VAL A 417 -14.29 11.96 -11.22
N LEU A 418 -13.96 10.67 -11.30
CA LEU A 418 -12.58 10.20 -11.23
C LEU A 418 -11.73 10.76 -12.36
N ALA A 419 -12.23 10.78 -13.60
CA ALA A 419 -11.56 11.39 -14.75
C ALA A 419 -11.27 12.89 -14.51
N SER A 420 -12.27 13.64 -14.01
CA SER A 420 -12.14 15.06 -13.72
C SER A 420 -11.11 15.34 -12.62
N LEU A 421 -11.10 14.54 -11.56
CA LEU A 421 -10.10 14.65 -10.49
C LEU A 421 -8.67 14.41 -11.00
N TRP A 422 -8.50 13.55 -11.99
CA TRP A 422 -7.18 13.29 -12.59
C TRP A 422 -6.71 14.43 -13.50
N VAL A 423 -7.62 15.12 -14.17
CA VAL A 423 -7.31 16.39 -14.85
C VAL A 423 -6.88 17.45 -13.82
N ILE A 424 -7.61 17.56 -12.70
CA ILE A 424 -7.25 18.46 -11.61
C ILE A 424 -5.86 18.09 -11.05
N ALA A 425 -5.59 16.81 -10.84
CA ALA A 425 -4.26 16.34 -10.40
C ALA A 425 -3.15 16.77 -11.38
N ALA A 426 -3.37 16.62 -12.69
CA ALA A 426 -2.42 17.07 -13.71
C ALA A 426 -2.14 18.59 -13.61
N VAL A 427 -3.18 19.40 -13.41
CA VAL A 427 -3.05 20.86 -13.21
C VAL A 427 -2.29 21.18 -11.92
N LEU A 428 -2.60 20.49 -10.82
CA LEU A 428 -1.89 20.69 -9.55
C LEU A 428 -0.41 20.28 -9.67
N ILE A 429 -0.10 19.17 -10.32
CA ILE A 429 1.27 18.73 -10.57
C ILE A 429 1.99 19.76 -11.48
N TYR A 430 1.31 20.30 -12.48
CA TYR A 430 1.87 21.35 -13.33
C TYR A 430 2.22 22.61 -12.52
N LYS A 431 1.43 22.97 -11.53
CA LYS A 431 1.63 24.15 -10.66
C LYS A 431 2.62 23.91 -9.50
N VAL A 432 3.24 22.74 -9.38
CA VAL A 432 4.30 22.50 -8.38
C VAL A 432 5.39 23.58 -8.50
N PRO A 433 5.71 24.34 -7.43
CA PRO A 433 6.59 25.51 -7.48
C PRO A 433 7.99 25.19 -8.02
N ALA A 434 8.62 26.18 -8.70
CA ALA A 434 9.95 26.02 -9.32
C ALA A 434 11.06 25.67 -8.30
N GLN A 435 10.95 26.17 -7.07
CA GLN A 435 11.86 25.87 -5.97
C GLN A 435 11.89 24.37 -5.62
N MET A 436 10.74 23.71 -5.74
CA MET A 436 10.64 22.26 -5.61
C MET A 436 11.32 21.52 -6.78
N ARG A 437 11.38 22.12 -7.97
CA ARG A 437 12.02 21.56 -9.17
C ARG A 437 13.54 21.56 -9.09
N THR A 438 14.12 22.67 -8.62
CA THR A 438 15.58 22.83 -8.47
C THR A 438 16.14 21.91 -7.37
N GLN A 439 15.39 21.70 -6.28
CA GLN A 439 15.79 20.78 -5.22
C GLN A 439 15.78 19.31 -5.68
N MET A 440 14.87 18.93 -6.58
CA MET A 440 14.86 17.58 -7.18
C MET A 440 16.10 17.36 -8.06
N ALA A 441 16.50 18.32 -8.88
CA ALA A 441 17.70 18.21 -9.72
C ALA A 441 18.99 18.09 -8.88
N ASN A 442 19.10 18.84 -7.79
CA ASN A 442 20.29 18.82 -6.93
C ASN A 442 20.42 17.52 -6.10
N VAL A 443 19.34 16.87 -5.71
CA VAL A 443 19.39 15.57 -5.03
C VAL A 443 19.82 14.45 -5.98
N GLU A 444 19.50 14.59 -7.27
CA GLU A 444 19.91 13.62 -8.29
C GLU A 444 21.38 13.78 -8.73
N GLU A 445 21.94 15.00 -8.67
CA GLU A 445 23.39 15.23 -8.89
C GLU A 445 24.27 14.70 -7.74
N LEU A 446 23.74 14.70 -6.50
CA LEU A 446 24.44 14.16 -5.33
C LEU A 446 24.40 12.62 -5.26
N ASN A 447 23.51 11.97 -6.01
CA ASN A 447 23.36 10.51 -6.06
C ASN A 447 24.01 9.88 -7.33
N LYS A 448 24.65 10.67 -8.17
CA LYS A 448 25.50 10.23 -9.30
C LYS A 448 26.98 10.22 -8.91
#